data_657997491a8b60dcd3dce40ba8109f3a
#
_entry.id   657997491a8b60dcd3dce40ba8109f3a
#
_cell.length_a   1.000
_cell.length_b   1.000
_cell.length_c   1.000
_cell.angle_alpha   90.00
_cell.angle_beta   90.00
_cell.angle_gamma   90.00
#
_symmetry.space_group_name_H-M   'P 1'
#
loop_
_entity.id
_entity.type
_entity.pdbx_description
1 polymer ?
#
loop_
_entity_poly.entity_id
_entity_poly.type
_entity_poly.pdbx_seq_one_letter_code
_entity_poly.pdbx_strand_id
1 'polypeptide(L)'
;VLCLTSSTDPRWAAIAVDDFATTLADHAHCEMKAATNALSLATRWPATPRVARALTDVAEEELRHFREVMALLEARGIELGRPESDLYAAELRRAVNLTSDKTPHGSLADRLLVGALIEARSCERFRLLADALAARGDALAPFYEDLFACEARHYTTMVDLAIEVRGEAPQVRARLAELARVEGEIAARFGVRPTIHG
;
A
#
# COMPACT_ATOMS: atom_id res chain seq x y z
N VAL A 1 7.69 -3.01 -10.78
CA VAL A 1 7.85 -3.77 -9.53
C VAL A 1 6.59 -4.58 -9.28
N LEU A 2 6.76 -5.87 -8.87
CA LEU A 2 5.65 -6.79 -8.64
C LEU A 2 4.67 -6.85 -9.84
N CYS A 3 3.37 -6.62 -9.60
CA CYS A 3 2.35 -6.67 -10.65
C CYS A 3 2.10 -5.32 -11.36
N LEU A 4 2.77 -4.24 -10.98
CA LEU A 4 2.52 -2.90 -11.54
C LEU A 4 2.85 -2.83 -13.03
N THR A 5 1.96 -2.20 -13.81
CA THR A 5 2.09 -2.02 -15.26
C THR A 5 2.66 -0.65 -15.64
N SER A 6 2.69 0.29 -14.71
CA SER A 6 3.30 1.62 -14.86
C SER A 6 4.25 1.94 -13.73
N SER A 7 5.38 2.55 -14.03
CA SER A 7 6.35 3.01 -13.02
C SER A 7 5.96 4.39 -12.49
N THR A 8 6.35 4.66 -11.25
CA THR A 8 6.32 6.01 -10.68
C THR A 8 7.20 6.95 -11.52
N ASP A 9 6.77 8.20 -11.69
CA ASP A 9 7.56 9.23 -12.38
C ASP A 9 8.95 9.36 -11.71
N PRO A 10 10.04 9.30 -12.47
CA PRO A 10 11.42 9.37 -11.92
C PRO A 10 11.69 10.62 -11.05
N ARG A 11 10.94 11.71 -11.27
CA ARG A 11 11.07 12.96 -10.48
C ARG A 11 10.51 12.81 -9.07
N TRP A 12 9.64 11.82 -8.84
CA TRP A 12 8.96 11.66 -7.56
C TRP A 12 9.93 11.53 -6.38
N ALA A 13 10.96 10.70 -6.51
CA ALA A 13 11.91 10.46 -5.43
C ALA A 13 12.63 11.74 -4.99
N ALA A 14 13.04 12.58 -5.94
CA ALA A 14 13.67 13.86 -5.62
C ALA A 14 12.70 14.79 -4.88
N ILE A 15 11.46 14.91 -5.36
CA ILE A 15 10.42 15.74 -4.74
C ILE A 15 10.08 15.24 -3.33
N ALA A 16 9.95 13.92 -3.15
CA ALA A 16 9.66 13.31 -1.87
C ALA A 16 10.78 13.52 -0.84
N VAL A 17 12.05 13.49 -1.27
CA VAL A 17 13.19 13.75 -0.38
C VAL A 17 13.40 15.25 -0.15
N ASP A 18 13.08 16.11 -1.11
CA ASP A 18 13.19 17.58 -0.95
C ASP A 18 12.11 18.12 0.02
N ASP A 19 10.88 17.55 0.02
CA ASP A 19 9.85 17.83 1.00
C ASP A 19 9.60 16.57 1.88
N PHE A 20 10.65 16.17 2.56
CA PHE A 20 10.62 14.96 3.38
C PHE A 20 9.68 15.05 4.57
N ALA A 21 9.43 16.26 5.09
CA ALA A 21 8.47 16.46 6.17
C ALA A 21 7.05 16.06 5.77
N THR A 22 6.58 16.52 4.61
CA THR A 22 5.27 16.13 4.05
C THR A 22 5.24 14.63 3.72
N THR A 23 6.30 14.12 3.09
CA THR A 23 6.39 12.68 2.75
C THR A 23 6.31 11.80 3.99
N LEU A 24 7.02 12.14 5.07
CA LEU A 24 7.04 11.35 6.30
C LEU A 24 5.70 11.39 7.05
N ALA A 25 5.04 12.55 7.07
CA ALA A 25 3.71 12.68 7.67
C ALA A 25 2.65 11.90 6.88
N ASP A 26 2.66 11.98 5.55
CA ASP A 26 1.77 11.18 4.69
C ASP A 26 2.03 9.67 4.86
N HIS A 27 3.31 9.27 4.94
CA HIS A 27 3.70 7.87 5.21
C HIS A 27 3.06 7.36 6.50
N ALA A 28 3.16 8.08 7.62
CA ALA A 28 2.51 7.69 8.87
C ALA A 28 0.99 7.50 8.69
N HIS A 29 0.34 8.39 7.95
CA HIS A 29 -1.09 8.25 7.64
C HIS A 29 -1.39 7.03 6.77
N CYS A 30 -0.51 6.67 5.83
CA CYS A 30 -0.66 5.47 4.99
C CYS A 30 -0.61 4.20 5.84
N GLU A 31 0.35 4.06 6.75
CA GLU A 31 0.45 2.91 7.66
C GLU A 31 -0.81 2.75 8.52
N MET A 32 -1.31 3.84 9.09
CA MET A 32 -2.55 3.83 9.89
C MET A 32 -3.77 3.42 9.03
N LYS A 33 -3.84 3.88 7.77
CA LYS A 33 -4.92 3.51 6.85
C LYS A 33 -4.83 2.03 6.45
N ALA A 34 -3.62 1.50 6.22
CA ALA A 34 -3.37 0.10 5.89
C ALA A 34 -3.80 -0.82 7.04
N ALA A 35 -3.36 -0.53 8.28
CA ALA A 35 -3.79 -1.26 9.49
C ALA A 35 -5.32 -1.26 9.64
N THR A 36 -5.95 -0.10 9.53
CA THR A 36 -7.42 0.05 9.63
C THR A 36 -8.15 -0.75 8.56
N ASN A 37 -7.65 -0.75 7.32
CA ASN A 37 -8.21 -1.52 6.22
C ASN A 37 -8.11 -3.02 6.49
N ALA A 38 -6.96 -3.53 6.91
CA ALA A 38 -6.75 -4.94 7.24
C ALA A 38 -7.70 -5.40 8.36
N LEU A 39 -7.83 -4.65 9.46
CA LEU A 39 -8.78 -4.94 10.54
C LEU A 39 -10.23 -4.89 10.06
N SER A 40 -10.60 -3.93 9.21
CA SER A 40 -11.94 -3.86 8.62
C SER A 40 -12.27 -5.07 7.76
N LEU A 41 -11.32 -5.59 6.98
CA LEU A 41 -11.50 -6.81 6.21
C LEU A 41 -11.64 -8.04 7.12
N ALA A 42 -10.78 -8.17 8.13
CA ALA A 42 -10.83 -9.27 9.11
C ALA A 42 -12.19 -9.37 9.81
N THR A 43 -12.79 -8.24 10.17
CA THR A 43 -14.09 -8.20 10.87
C THR A 43 -15.28 -8.45 9.96
N ARG A 44 -15.22 -8.08 8.69
CA ARG A 44 -16.34 -8.25 7.74
C ARG A 44 -16.53 -9.68 7.25
N TRP A 45 -15.47 -10.50 7.28
CA TRP A 45 -15.50 -11.88 6.81
C TRP A 45 -15.02 -12.87 7.90
N PRO A 46 -15.71 -12.94 9.04
CA PRO A 46 -15.28 -13.78 10.18
C PRO A 46 -15.40 -15.28 9.91
N ALA A 47 -16.12 -15.68 8.87
CA ALA A 47 -16.28 -17.10 8.50
C ALA A 47 -14.99 -17.73 7.92
N THR A 48 -13.94 -16.95 7.70
CA THR A 48 -12.64 -17.39 7.19
C THR A 48 -11.55 -17.12 8.23
N PRO A 49 -11.41 -17.95 9.29
CA PRO A 49 -10.52 -17.65 10.42
C PRO A 49 -9.05 -17.46 10.02
N ARG A 50 -8.57 -18.17 8.99
CA ARG A 50 -7.21 -18.02 8.49
C ARG A 50 -7.00 -16.65 7.85
N VAL A 51 -7.94 -16.19 7.04
CA VAL A 51 -7.91 -14.85 6.44
C VAL A 51 -7.93 -13.77 7.52
N ALA A 52 -8.82 -13.92 8.53
CA ALA A 52 -8.89 -12.96 9.62
C ALA A 52 -7.58 -12.91 10.41
N ARG A 53 -6.95 -14.05 10.68
CA ARG A 53 -5.65 -14.11 11.38
C ARG A 53 -4.56 -13.42 10.55
N ALA A 54 -4.38 -13.80 9.29
CA ALA A 54 -3.36 -13.20 8.43
C ALA A 54 -3.53 -11.67 8.28
N LEU A 55 -4.77 -11.18 8.19
CA LEU A 55 -5.06 -9.75 8.14
C LEU A 55 -4.78 -9.04 9.46
N THR A 56 -4.98 -9.71 10.61
CA THR A 56 -4.58 -9.13 11.90
C THR A 56 -3.07 -9.10 12.07
N ASP A 57 -2.34 -10.10 11.57
CA ASP A 57 -0.88 -10.11 11.57
C ASP A 57 -0.34 -8.93 10.72
N VAL A 58 -0.90 -8.72 9.52
CA VAL A 58 -0.57 -7.52 8.69
C VAL A 58 -0.87 -6.23 9.46
N ALA A 59 -2.05 -6.12 10.08
CA ALA A 59 -2.42 -4.91 10.82
C ALA A 59 -1.47 -4.61 12.00
N GLU A 60 -0.95 -5.64 12.68
CA GLU A 60 0.05 -5.48 13.74
C GLU A 60 1.38 -4.95 13.20
N GLU A 61 1.82 -5.45 12.02
CA GLU A 61 3.02 -4.94 11.34
C GLU A 61 2.84 -3.48 10.92
N GLU A 62 1.70 -3.11 10.32
CA GLU A 62 1.40 -1.73 9.92
C GLU A 62 1.33 -0.76 11.12
N LEU A 63 0.75 -1.20 12.24
CA LEU A 63 0.76 -0.39 13.48
C LEU A 63 2.16 -0.23 14.06
N ARG A 64 3.05 -1.19 13.87
CA ARG A 64 4.45 -1.08 14.23
C ARG A 64 5.15 -0.05 13.35
N HIS A 65 4.98 -0.12 12.02
CA HIS A 65 5.53 0.85 11.07
C HIS A 65 5.03 2.26 11.39
N PHE A 66 3.73 2.43 11.64
CA PHE A 66 3.18 3.71 12.08
C PHE A 66 3.93 4.28 13.29
N ARG A 67 4.19 3.47 14.33
CA ARG A 67 4.91 3.92 15.53
C ARG A 67 6.36 4.29 15.23
N GLU A 68 7.02 3.53 14.35
CA GLU A 68 8.39 3.82 13.91
C GLU A 68 8.46 5.15 13.16
N VAL A 69 7.52 5.39 12.25
CA VAL A 69 7.42 6.67 11.51
C VAL A 69 7.06 7.82 12.45
N MET A 70 6.16 7.61 13.41
CA MET A 70 5.85 8.61 14.45
C MET A 70 7.08 9.00 15.25
N ALA A 71 7.91 8.04 15.67
CA ALA A 71 9.17 8.34 16.36
C ALA A 71 10.13 9.16 15.48
N LEU A 72 10.15 8.92 14.17
CA LEU A 72 10.94 9.71 13.23
C LEU A 72 10.41 11.15 13.09
N LEU A 73 9.09 11.36 13.08
CA LEU A 73 8.46 12.68 13.08
C LEU A 73 8.80 13.44 14.36
N GLU A 74 8.63 12.82 15.53
CA GLU A 74 8.94 13.40 16.82
C GLU A 74 10.43 13.81 16.95
N ALA A 75 11.35 12.92 16.54
CA ALA A 75 12.78 13.20 16.56
C ALA A 75 13.18 14.39 15.67
N ARG A 76 12.37 14.75 14.69
CA ARG A 76 12.59 15.86 13.77
C ARG A 76 11.74 17.11 14.06
N GLY A 77 10.88 17.05 15.08
CA GLY A 77 9.96 18.14 15.41
C GLY A 77 8.93 18.40 14.30
N ILE A 78 8.57 17.36 13.54
CA ILE A 78 7.56 17.43 12.48
C ILE A 78 6.22 17.01 13.06
N GLU A 79 5.18 17.83 12.86
CA GLU A 79 3.83 17.50 13.26
C GLU A 79 3.20 16.49 12.28
N LEU A 80 2.47 15.49 12.80
CA LEU A 80 1.73 14.55 11.97
C LEU A 80 0.64 15.25 11.14
N GLY A 81 0.00 16.28 11.70
CA GLY A 81 -1.09 16.98 11.06
C GLY A 81 -2.36 16.12 10.87
N ARG A 82 -3.30 16.61 10.08
CA ARG A 82 -4.51 15.87 9.72
C ARG A 82 -4.27 15.06 8.45
N PRO A 83 -4.83 13.84 8.37
CA PRO A 83 -4.73 13.06 7.14
C PRO A 83 -5.43 13.75 5.97
N GLU A 84 -4.79 13.79 4.83
CA GLU A 84 -5.45 14.12 3.58
C GLU A 84 -6.32 12.95 3.07
N SER A 85 -7.28 13.28 2.21
CA SER A 85 -8.09 12.26 1.54
C SER A 85 -7.22 11.47 0.58
N ASP A 86 -7.14 10.16 0.78
CA ASP A 86 -6.46 9.24 -0.12
C ASP A 86 -7.33 9.01 -1.37
N LEU A 87 -7.18 9.90 -2.34
CA LEU A 87 -7.94 9.85 -3.58
C LEU A 87 -7.54 8.66 -4.45
N TYR A 88 -6.26 8.28 -4.43
CA TYR A 88 -5.75 7.11 -5.15
C TYR A 88 -6.44 5.82 -4.71
N ALA A 89 -6.42 5.50 -3.41
CA ALA A 89 -7.07 4.32 -2.89
C ALA A 89 -8.61 4.38 -3.04
N ALA A 90 -9.20 5.57 -2.96
CA ALA A 90 -10.64 5.75 -3.18
C ALA A 90 -11.03 5.46 -4.63
N GLU A 91 -10.30 5.97 -5.61
CA GLU A 91 -10.56 5.71 -7.03
C GLU A 91 -10.32 4.23 -7.39
N LEU A 92 -9.26 3.62 -6.86
CA LEU A 92 -8.99 2.21 -7.08
C LEU A 92 -10.13 1.34 -6.53
N ARG A 93 -10.59 1.59 -5.31
CA ARG A 93 -11.76 0.91 -4.73
C ARG A 93 -13.04 1.12 -5.52
N ARG A 94 -13.26 2.34 -6.04
CA ARG A 94 -14.43 2.64 -6.90
C ARG A 94 -14.37 1.85 -8.20
N ALA A 95 -13.24 1.84 -8.89
CA ALA A 95 -13.06 1.12 -10.14
C ALA A 95 -13.33 -0.39 -9.96
N VAL A 96 -12.79 -0.98 -8.89
CA VAL A 96 -13.03 -2.39 -8.54
C VAL A 96 -14.49 -2.66 -8.23
N ASN A 97 -15.15 -1.81 -7.45
CA ASN A 97 -16.57 -1.98 -7.12
C ASN A 97 -17.49 -1.96 -8.35
N LEU A 98 -17.12 -1.29 -9.42
CA LEU A 98 -17.89 -1.26 -10.67
C LEU A 98 -17.82 -2.59 -11.44
N THR A 99 -16.74 -3.34 -11.28
CA THR A 99 -16.44 -4.55 -12.07
C THR A 99 -16.45 -5.85 -11.26
N SER A 100 -16.65 -5.77 -9.95
CA SER A 100 -16.72 -6.93 -9.03
C SER A 100 -17.96 -7.79 -9.28
N ASP A 101 -17.86 -9.10 -9.09
CA ASP A 101 -18.94 -10.06 -9.24
C ASP A 101 -20.01 -10.01 -8.14
N LYS A 102 -19.86 -9.14 -7.15
CA LYS A 102 -20.78 -8.91 -6.03
C LYS A 102 -21.06 -10.10 -5.11
N THR A 103 -20.47 -11.26 -5.36
CA THR A 103 -20.53 -12.37 -4.39
C THR A 103 -19.69 -12.02 -3.16
N PRO A 104 -20.00 -12.56 -1.96
CA PRO A 104 -19.19 -12.31 -0.77
C PRO A 104 -17.71 -12.66 -0.98
N HIS A 105 -17.42 -13.84 -1.58
CA HIS A 105 -16.06 -14.28 -1.86
C HIS A 105 -15.38 -13.42 -2.94
N GLY A 106 -16.08 -13.07 -4.01
CA GLY A 106 -15.55 -12.19 -5.05
C GLY A 106 -15.28 -10.79 -4.53
N SER A 107 -16.17 -10.24 -3.72
CA SER A 107 -15.98 -8.94 -3.10
C SER A 107 -14.81 -8.92 -2.12
N LEU A 108 -14.59 -9.98 -1.34
CA LEU A 108 -13.43 -10.10 -0.47
C LEU A 108 -12.15 -10.25 -1.28
N ALA A 109 -12.12 -11.14 -2.28
CA ALA A 109 -10.96 -11.33 -3.14
C ALA A 109 -10.56 -10.01 -3.84
N ASP A 110 -11.52 -9.29 -4.41
CA ASP A 110 -11.25 -7.98 -5.03
C ASP A 110 -10.69 -6.94 -4.04
N ARG A 111 -11.17 -6.95 -2.79
CA ARG A 111 -10.63 -6.08 -1.74
C ARG A 111 -9.19 -6.43 -1.36
N LEU A 112 -8.88 -7.71 -1.28
CA LEU A 112 -7.52 -8.19 -1.06
C LEU A 112 -6.60 -7.81 -2.22
N LEU A 113 -7.07 -7.91 -3.47
CA LEU A 113 -6.31 -7.48 -4.64
C LEU A 113 -6.08 -5.96 -4.68
N VAL A 114 -7.04 -5.15 -4.23
CA VAL A 114 -6.83 -3.70 -4.02
C VAL A 114 -5.72 -3.46 -2.99
N GLY A 115 -5.75 -4.18 -1.87
CA GLY A 115 -4.66 -4.13 -0.89
C GLY A 115 -3.32 -4.47 -1.54
N ALA A 116 -3.24 -5.60 -2.25
CA ALA A 116 -2.02 -6.01 -2.95
C ALA A 116 -1.47 -4.94 -3.92
N LEU A 117 -2.34 -4.23 -4.65
CA LEU A 117 -1.90 -3.15 -5.55
C LEU A 117 -1.36 -1.94 -4.79
N ILE A 118 -1.96 -1.59 -3.66
CA ILE A 118 -1.47 -0.52 -2.78
C ILE A 118 -0.09 -0.89 -2.24
N GLU A 119 0.09 -2.12 -1.72
CA GLU A 119 1.39 -2.62 -1.24
C GLU A 119 2.45 -2.65 -2.35
N ALA A 120 2.05 -3.04 -3.59
CA ALA A 120 2.96 -3.02 -4.73
C ALA A 120 3.45 -1.59 -5.05
N ARG A 121 2.58 -0.59 -4.93
CA ARG A 121 2.93 0.82 -5.13
C ARG A 121 3.80 1.36 -3.99
N SER A 122 3.48 0.99 -2.74
CA SER A 122 4.33 1.28 -1.59
C SER A 122 5.73 0.70 -1.76
N CYS A 123 5.84 -0.58 -2.16
CA CYS A 123 7.12 -1.22 -2.48
C CYS A 123 7.94 -0.40 -3.48
N GLU A 124 7.34 -0.01 -4.60
CA GLU A 124 8.06 0.76 -5.61
C GLU A 124 8.57 2.09 -5.04
N ARG A 125 7.72 2.82 -4.31
CA ARG A 125 8.05 4.13 -3.77
C ARG A 125 9.05 4.04 -2.62
N PHE A 126 8.96 3.05 -1.76
CA PHE A 126 9.96 2.85 -0.70
C PHE A 126 11.32 2.49 -1.27
N ARG A 127 11.38 1.71 -2.35
CA ARG A 127 12.64 1.45 -3.05
C ARG A 127 13.23 2.73 -3.64
N LEU A 128 12.43 3.55 -4.31
CA LEU A 128 12.88 4.82 -4.86
C LEU A 128 13.36 5.80 -3.77
N LEU A 129 12.68 5.81 -2.61
CA LEU A 129 13.09 6.61 -1.45
C LEU A 129 14.41 6.11 -0.86
N ALA A 130 14.56 4.78 -0.66
CA ALA A 130 15.79 4.20 -0.15
C ALA A 130 16.99 4.56 -1.05
N ASP A 131 16.84 4.39 -2.37
CA ASP A 131 17.88 4.72 -3.34
C ASP A 131 18.23 6.23 -3.32
N ALA A 132 17.23 7.11 -3.26
CA ALA A 132 17.44 8.56 -3.22
C ALA A 132 18.07 9.04 -1.91
N LEU A 133 17.67 8.48 -0.78
CA LEU A 133 18.26 8.76 0.54
C LEU A 133 19.70 8.25 0.63
N ALA A 134 19.97 7.04 0.13
CA ALA A 134 21.32 6.47 0.07
C ALA A 134 22.27 7.33 -0.78
N ALA A 135 21.79 7.84 -1.92
CA ALA A 135 22.57 8.75 -2.76
C ALA A 135 22.93 10.08 -2.06
N ARG A 136 22.17 10.48 -1.04
CA ARG A 136 22.45 11.65 -0.19
C ARG A 136 23.23 11.30 1.09
N GLY A 137 23.53 10.02 1.31
CA GLY A 137 24.17 9.54 2.55
C GLY A 137 23.26 9.65 3.78
N ASP A 138 21.95 9.66 3.59
CA ASP A 138 20.97 9.76 4.68
C ASP A 138 20.85 8.42 5.43
N ALA A 139 20.87 8.47 6.75
CA ALA A 139 20.80 7.31 7.64
C ALA A 139 19.44 6.56 7.59
N LEU A 140 18.43 7.13 6.94
CA LEU A 140 17.11 6.49 6.78
C LEU A 140 17.01 5.55 5.58
N ALA A 141 18.02 5.49 4.70
CA ALA A 141 17.98 4.58 3.57
C ALA A 141 17.72 3.12 3.97
N PRO A 142 18.40 2.53 4.98
CA PRO A 142 18.11 1.16 5.44
C PRO A 142 16.68 0.99 5.97
N PHE A 143 16.11 1.97 6.64
CA PHE A 143 14.72 1.92 7.10
C PHE A 143 13.73 1.71 5.96
N TYR A 144 13.89 2.43 4.85
CA TYR A 144 13.04 2.26 3.67
C TYR A 144 13.34 0.98 2.88
N GLU A 145 14.56 0.42 2.96
CA GLU A 145 14.86 -0.91 2.43
C GLU A 145 14.14 -2.02 3.21
N ASP A 146 14.08 -1.92 4.53
CA ASP A 146 13.35 -2.85 5.39
C ASP A 146 11.84 -2.78 5.12
N LEU A 147 11.28 -1.58 4.99
CA LEU A 147 9.87 -1.39 4.62
C LEU A 147 9.58 -1.99 3.24
N PHE A 148 10.39 -1.72 2.23
CA PHE A 148 10.24 -2.35 0.91
C PHE A 148 10.11 -3.87 1.01
N ALA A 149 10.94 -4.52 1.83
CA ALA A 149 10.90 -5.97 2.01
C ALA A 149 9.62 -6.42 2.74
N CYS A 150 9.12 -5.62 3.68
CA CYS A 150 7.88 -5.88 4.39
C CYS A 150 6.67 -5.80 3.46
N GLU A 151 6.53 -4.70 2.71
CA GLU A 151 5.43 -4.49 1.78
C GLU A 151 5.38 -5.56 0.67
N ALA A 152 6.54 -6.06 0.24
CA ALA A 152 6.59 -7.20 -0.69
C ALA A 152 5.99 -8.47 -0.09
N ARG A 153 6.11 -8.68 1.23
CA ARG A 153 5.45 -9.80 1.94
C ARG A 153 3.95 -9.55 2.07
N HIS A 154 3.54 -8.32 2.43
CA HIS A 154 2.12 -7.95 2.49
C HIS A 154 1.43 -8.15 1.14
N TYR A 155 2.05 -7.70 0.05
CA TYR A 155 1.57 -7.98 -1.31
C TYR A 155 1.33 -9.46 -1.55
N THR A 156 2.33 -10.30 -1.24
CA THR A 156 2.23 -11.76 -1.43
C THR A 156 1.11 -12.34 -0.59
N THR A 157 1.03 -11.96 0.68
CA THR A 157 -0.03 -12.37 1.61
C THR A 157 -1.42 -12.03 1.06
N MET A 158 -1.64 -10.79 0.60
CA MET A 158 -2.92 -10.35 0.05
C MET A 158 -3.32 -11.16 -1.20
N VAL A 159 -2.37 -11.44 -2.10
CA VAL A 159 -2.63 -12.26 -3.31
C VAL A 159 -2.96 -13.71 -2.93
N ASP A 160 -2.21 -14.30 -2.00
CA ASP A 160 -2.44 -15.68 -1.57
C ASP A 160 -3.78 -15.84 -0.86
N LEU A 161 -4.17 -14.86 -0.03
CA LEU A 161 -5.48 -14.84 0.60
C LEU A 161 -6.61 -14.69 -0.43
N ALA A 162 -6.42 -13.87 -1.47
CA ALA A 162 -7.40 -13.74 -2.57
C ALA A 162 -7.58 -15.07 -3.31
N ILE A 163 -6.48 -15.80 -3.57
CA ILE A 163 -6.51 -17.14 -4.18
C ILE A 163 -7.24 -18.14 -3.27
N GLU A 164 -6.96 -18.13 -1.97
CA GLU A 164 -7.63 -19.01 -1.00
C GLU A 164 -9.13 -18.76 -0.96
N VAL A 165 -9.54 -17.51 -0.90
CA VAL A 165 -10.95 -17.10 -0.85
C VAL A 165 -11.70 -17.48 -2.12
N ARG A 166 -11.07 -17.32 -3.29
CA ARG A 166 -11.69 -17.57 -4.59
C ARG A 166 -11.61 -19.04 -5.02
N GLY A 167 -10.56 -19.75 -4.59
CA GLY A 167 -10.30 -21.15 -4.94
C GLY A 167 -9.70 -21.37 -6.35
N GLU A 168 -9.47 -20.33 -7.15
CA GLU A 168 -9.07 -20.41 -8.54
C GLU A 168 -7.90 -19.46 -8.88
N ALA A 169 -6.68 -19.91 -8.61
CA ALA A 169 -5.46 -19.10 -8.79
C ALA A 169 -5.32 -18.46 -10.18
N PRO A 170 -5.61 -19.14 -11.34
CA PRO A 170 -5.51 -18.50 -12.65
C PRO A 170 -6.48 -17.33 -12.82
N GLN A 171 -7.72 -17.44 -12.33
CA GLN A 171 -8.70 -16.36 -12.40
C GLN A 171 -8.31 -15.17 -11.54
N VAL A 172 -7.80 -15.41 -10.33
CA VAL A 172 -7.32 -14.35 -9.43
C VAL A 172 -6.14 -13.61 -10.04
N ARG A 173 -5.19 -14.33 -10.65
CA ARG A 173 -4.04 -13.72 -11.33
C ARG A 173 -4.46 -12.90 -12.56
N ALA A 174 -5.42 -13.39 -13.35
CA ALA A 174 -5.99 -12.64 -14.46
C ALA A 174 -6.68 -11.36 -13.98
N ARG A 175 -7.46 -11.45 -12.89
CA ARG A 175 -8.11 -10.30 -12.27
C ARG A 175 -7.10 -9.30 -11.73
N LEU A 176 -6.04 -9.74 -11.07
CA LEU A 176 -4.95 -8.88 -10.60
C LEU A 176 -4.29 -8.13 -11.78
N ALA A 177 -4.03 -8.80 -12.88
CA ALA A 177 -3.44 -8.17 -14.07
C ALA A 177 -4.38 -7.11 -14.70
N GLU A 178 -5.70 -7.35 -14.73
CA GLU A 178 -6.69 -6.37 -15.14
C GLU A 178 -6.67 -5.14 -14.22
N LEU A 179 -6.71 -5.36 -12.91
CA LEU A 179 -6.73 -4.30 -11.92
C LEU A 179 -5.41 -3.51 -11.88
N ALA A 180 -4.27 -4.15 -12.14
CA ALA A 180 -2.98 -3.48 -12.25
C ALA A 180 -2.93 -2.47 -13.42
N ARG A 181 -3.61 -2.75 -14.52
CA ARG A 181 -3.74 -1.76 -15.62
C ARG A 181 -4.58 -0.55 -15.18
N VAL A 182 -5.69 -0.81 -14.52
CA VAL A 182 -6.56 0.25 -13.97
C VAL A 182 -5.81 1.09 -12.94
N GLU A 183 -5.03 0.43 -12.07
CA GLU A 183 -4.16 1.10 -11.10
C GLU A 183 -3.17 2.04 -11.80
N GLY A 184 -2.49 1.56 -12.85
CA GLY A 184 -1.55 2.38 -13.61
C GLY A 184 -2.19 3.65 -14.22
N GLU A 185 -3.41 3.53 -14.74
CA GLU A 185 -4.18 4.67 -15.27
C GLU A 185 -4.57 5.66 -14.16
N ILE A 186 -4.90 5.16 -12.97
CA ILE A 186 -5.21 5.98 -11.80
C ILE A 186 -3.95 6.71 -11.32
N ALA A 187 -2.86 5.99 -11.09
CA ALA A 187 -1.61 6.54 -10.59
C ALA A 187 -1.07 7.67 -11.51
N ALA A 188 -1.19 7.51 -12.83
CA ALA A 188 -0.76 8.52 -13.79
C ALA A 188 -1.54 9.86 -13.70
N ARG A 189 -2.77 9.86 -13.15
CA ARG A 189 -3.59 11.07 -13.03
C ARG A 189 -3.25 11.94 -11.82
N PHE A 190 -2.66 11.36 -10.77
CA PHE A 190 -2.37 12.11 -9.54
C PHE A 190 -1.08 12.95 -9.60
N GLY A 191 -0.30 12.79 -10.67
CA GLY A 191 0.92 13.58 -10.87
C GLY A 191 2.02 13.22 -9.86
N VAL A 192 2.90 14.20 -9.60
CA VAL A 192 4.07 14.03 -8.76
C VAL A 192 3.92 14.90 -7.52
N ARG A 193 3.73 14.27 -6.37
CA ARG A 193 3.58 14.93 -5.06
C ARG A 193 4.50 14.27 -4.04
N PRO A 194 4.86 14.96 -2.93
CA PRO A 194 5.63 14.39 -1.82
C PRO A 194 4.75 13.53 -0.91
N THR A 195 4.04 12.57 -1.49
CA THR A 195 3.11 11.65 -0.81
C THR A 195 3.36 10.22 -1.26
N ILE A 196 3.04 9.23 -0.41
CA ILE A 196 3.28 7.81 -0.73
C ILE A 196 2.32 7.29 -1.81
N HIS A 197 1.10 7.78 -1.88
CA HIS A 197 0.13 7.31 -2.89
C HIS A 197 -0.42 8.40 -3.84
N GLY A 198 -0.16 9.66 -3.60
CA GLY A 198 -0.55 10.78 -4.49
C GLY A 198 -1.54 11.75 -3.92
#